data_dd6e8b03422aaeb1d68d904abb914fb9
#
_entry.id   dd6e8b03422aaeb1d68d904abb914fb9
#
_cell.length_a   1.000
_cell.length_b   1.000
_cell.length_c   1.000
_cell.angle_alpha   90.00
_cell.angle_beta   90.00
_cell.angle_gamma   90.00
#
_symmetry.space_group_name_H-M   'P 1'
#
loop_
_entity.id
_entity.type
_entity.pdbx_description
1 polymer ?
#
loop_
_entity_poly.entity_id
_entity_poly.type
_entity_poly.pdbx_seq_one_letter_code
_entity_poly.pdbx_strand_id
1 'polypeptide(L)'
;MTESVDRQTAVLRLRGADDILILCHKNPDGDTIGCAGALYLALKALGKNAAILCSDTIPKMYDYMELRWFDGSFNPAFVVAVDVASIQLFGENNNVPQYAAHTNLCIDHHASNSGYAYETLLDPGAAAACEFLLDVIVDMGVTITPQIANCLYTGIATDTGCFKFASTTPRTHMAAARVMEAGADVEKLNARLFESRSHARITAERMAMESLEYYFNDLCAVICLTWDQIESSGVAGAELEDLTSLPRSIEGVEVGLTYRQQRDGSFRISVRTSGSIDACNIARRLGGGGHTRAAGCEISGNLDNAKHAVLEEVRKELQRCGLLDQDTG
;
A
#
# COMPACT_ATOMS: atom_id res chain seq x y z
N MET A 1 16.59 -13.52 -17.58
CA MET A 1 17.13 -12.88 -16.36
C MET A 1 17.05 -11.39 -16.59
N THR A 2 16.51 -10.63 -15.64
CA THR A 2 16.49 -9.17 -15.72
C THR A 2 17.93 -8.64 -15.64
N GLU A 3 18.19 -7.51 -16.29
CA GLU A 3 19.42 -6.76 -16.13
C GLU A 3 19.20 -5.67 -15.06
N SER A 4 20.04 -5.66 -14.03
CA SER A 4 20.04 -4.56 -13.05
C SER A 4 20.74 -3.37 -13.67
N VAL A 5 20.06 -2.23 -13.74
CA VAL A 5 20.58 -1.01 -14.34
C VAL A 5 20.74 0.10 -13.31
N ASP A 6 21.67 0.99 -13.57
CA ASP A 6 21.85 2.20 -12.76
C ASP A 6 20.88 3.32 -13.21
N ARG A 7 20.83 4.37 -12.41
CA ARG A 7 19.98 5.54 -12.66
C ARG A 7 20.28 6.21 -14.00
N GLN A 8 21.54 6.29 -14.41
CA GLN A 8 21.91 6.93 -15.67
C GLN A 8 21.43 6.12 -16.87
N THR A 9 21.53 4.80 -16.81
CA THR A 9 21.00 3.89 -17.83
C THR A 9 19.47 4.04 -17.95
N ALA A 10 18.74 4.02 -16.83
CA ALA A 10 17.28 4.23 -16.83
C ALA A 10 16.89 5.58 -17.44
N VAL A 11 17.62 6.66 -17.11
CA VAL A 11 17.45 7.99 -17.71
C VAL A 11 17.64 7.95 -19.23
N LEU A 12 18.69 7.29 -19.70
CA LEU A 12 18.94 7.18 -21.16
C LEU A 12 17.84 6.41 -21.86
N ARG A 13 17.32 5.32 -21.25
CA ARG A 13 16.19 4.55 -21.81
C ARG A 13 14.93 5.43 -21.91
N LEU A 14 14.55 6.10 -20.83
CA LEU A 14 13.36 6.96 -20.82
C LEU A 14 13.48 8.15 -21.78
N ARG A 15 14.66 8.76 -21.88
CA ARG A 15 14.89 9.85 -22.84
C ARG A 15 14.90 9.39 -24.29
N GLY A 16 15.38 8.18 -24.56
CA GLY A 16 15.42 7.60 -25.91
C GLY A 16 14.10 7.02 -26.39
N ALA A 17 13.20 6.66 -25.48
CA ALA A 17 11.91 6.05 -25.80
C ALA A 17 10.85 7.08 -26.20
N ASP A 18 9.83 6.64 -26.94
CA ASP A 18 8.58 7.32 -27.20
C ASP A 18 7.43 6.29 -27.21
N ASP A 19 6.17 6.73 -27.33
CA ASP A 19 4.98 5.86 -27.21
C ASP A 19 5.06 4.99 -25.94
N ILE A 20 5.21 5.65 -24.79
CA ILE A 20 5.54 5.01 -23.51
C ILE A 20 4.26 4.67 -22.76
N LEU A 21 4.14 3.41 -22.35
CA LEU A 21 3.08 2.94 -21.46
C LEU A 21 3.64 2.74 -20.04
N ILE A 22 3.05 3.45 -19.07
CA ILE A 22 3.43 3.35 -17.65
C ILE A 22 2.44 2.43 -16.95
N LEU A 23 2.93 1.34 -16.34
CA LEU A 23 2.12 0.35 -15.64
C LEU A 23 2.18 0.55 -14.13
N CYS A 24 1.00 0.53 -13.50
CA CYS A 24 0.79 0.51 -12.05
C CYS A 24 0.42 -0.90 -11.58
N HIS A 25 0.61 -1.21 -10.29
CA HIS A 25 0.11 -2.44 -9.70
C HIS A 25 -1.41 -2.41 -9.46
N LYS A 26 -2.04 -3.59 -9.33
CA LYS A 26 -3.43 -3.74 -8.88
C LYS A 26 -3.60 -3.22 -7.45
N ASN A 27 -4.83 -2.79 -7.10
CA ASN A 27 -5.10 -2.09 -5.84
C ASN A 27 -4.12 -0.92 -5.64
N PRO A 28 -4.07 0.04 -6.58
CA PRO A 28 -3.04 1.04 -6.64
C PRO A 28 -3.07 1.95 -5.41
N ASP A 29 -1.91 2.14 -4.82
CA ASP A 29 -1.67 3.04 -3.70
C ASP A 29 -1.05 4.38 -4.13
N GLY A 30 -0.61 5.17 -3.15
CA GLY A 30 -0.06 6.49 -3.43
C GLY A 30 1.32 6.47 -4.07
N ASP A 31 2.13 5.44 -3.84
CA ASP A 31 3.48 5.40 -4.42
C ASP A 31 3.43 5.00 -5.90
N THR A 32 2.70 3.93 -6.26
CA THR A 32 2.57 3.56 -7.67
C THR A 32 1.90 4.64 -8.51
N ILE A 33 0.82 5.30 -7.99
CA ILE A 33 0.13 6.39 -8.70
C ILE A 33 0.96 7.67 -8.73
N GLY A 34 1.64 7.99 -7.63
CA GLY A 34 2.57 9.12 -7.55
C GLY A 34 3.73 8.98 -8.53
N CYS A 35 4.36 7.80 -8.57
CA CYS A 35 5.40 7.47 -9.54
C CYS A 35 4.91 7.59 -10.99
N ALA A 36 3.76 6.96 -11.29
CA ALA A 36 3.21 6.98 -12.63
C ALA A 36 2.86 8.41 -13.07
N GLY A 37 2.24 9.20 -12.18
CA GLY A 37 1.89 10.58 -12.44
C GLY A 37 3.10 11.48 -12.66
N ALA A 38 4.10 11.39 -11.77
CA ALA A 38 5.33 12.16 -11.88
C ALA A 38 6.10 11.84 -13.17
N LEU A 39 6.24 10.56 -13.50
CA LEU A 39 6.91 10.11 -14.71
C LEU A 39 6.14 10.53 -15.97
N TYR A 40 4.82 10.36 -15.98
CA TYR A 40 3.98 10.82 -17.10
C TYR A 40 4.16 12.32 -17.37
N LEU A 41 4.07 13.16 -16.33
CA LEU A 41 4.23 14.60 -16.45
C LEU A 41 5.64 14.99 -16.93
N ALA A 42 6.66 14.29 -16.45
CA ALA A 42 8.04 14.48 -16.88
C ALA A 42 8.24 14.12 -18.37
N LEU A 43 7.70 12.99 -18.81
CA LEU A 43 7.75 12.57 -20.21
C LEU A 43 6.99 13.53 -21.11
N LYS A 44 5.83 14.01 -20.67
CA LYS A 44 5.05 15.02 -21.39
C LYS A 44 5.84 16.36 -21.53
N ALA A 45 6.57 16.76 -20.49
CA ALA A 45 7.42 17.96 -20.55
C ALA A 45 8.57 17.81 -21.56
N LEU A 46 9.01 16.60 -21.85
CA LEU A 46 9.99 16.27 -22.91
C LEU A 46 9.35 16.09 -24.29
N GLY A 47 8.05 16.35 -24.43
CA GLY A 47 7.31 16.22 -25.70
C GLY A 47 7.01 14.78 -26.12
N LYS A 48 7.09 13.81 -25.21
CA LYS A 48 6.86 12.39 -25.50
C LYS A 48 5.40 12.02 -25.42
N ASN A 49 4.99 11.05 -26.24
CA ASN A 49 3.69 10.41 -26.13
C ASN A 49 3.74 9.35 -25.02
N ALA A 50 2.94 9.56 -23.98
CA ALA A 50 2.88 8.64 -22.84
C ALA A 50 1.46 8.54 -22.30
N ALA A 51 1.13 7.40 -21.67
CA ALA A 51 -0.11 7.19 -20.94
C ALA A 51 0.10 6.17 -19.81
N ILE A 52 -0.83 6.16 -18.85
CA ILE A 52 -0.77 5.30 -17.66
C ILE A 52 -1.83 4.20 -17.80
N LEU A 53 -1.52 2.99 -17.39
CA LEU A 53 -2.45 1.87 -17.36
C LEU A 53 -2.40 1.16 -16.00
N CYS A 54 -3.59 0.92 -15.44
CA CYS A 54 -3.80 0.15 -14.23
C CYS A 54 -4.95 -0.86 -14.46
N SER A 55 -4.88 -2.03 -13.84
CA SER A 55 -5.97 -3.01 -13.93
C SER A 55 -7.19 -2.60 -13.13
N ASP A 56 -6.99 -1.87 -12.05
CA ASP A 56 -8.04 -1.55 -11.09
C ASP A 56 -8.43 -0.07 -11.12
N THR A 57 -9.61 0.21 -10.55
CA THR A 57 -10.11 1.57 -10.42
C THR A 57 -9.22 2.37 -9.46
N ILE A 58 -8.85 3.57 -9.88
CA ILE A 58 -8.03 4.46 -9.08
C ILE A 58 -8.86 5.04 -7.92
N PRO A 59 -8.38 4.99 -6.68
CA PRO A 59 -9.04 5.60 -5.55
C PRO A 59 -9.26 7.11 -5.74
N LYS A 60 -10.46 7.59 -5.41
CA LYS A 60 -10.83 9.01 -5.58
C LYS A 60 -9.91 10.00 -4.87
N MET A 61 -9.19 9.56 -3.86
CA MET A 61 -8.23 10.40 -3.15
C MET A 61 -7.07 10.85 -4.05
N TYR A 62 -6.84 10.20 -5.19
CA TYR A 62 -5.78 10.53 -6.17
C TYR A 62 -6.31 11.28 -7.42
N ASP A 63 -7.61 11.62 -7.52
CA ASP A 63 -8.21 12.24 -8.71
C ASP A 63 -7.75 13.68 -8.98
N TYR A 64 -7.04 14.33 -8.02
CA TYR A 64 -6.41 15.64 -8.21
C TYR A 64 -5.19 15.59 -9.15
N MET A 65 -4.66 14.38 -9.41
CA MET A 65 -3.61 14.18 -10.41
C MET A 65 -4.28 14.09 -11.78
N GLU A 66 -4.26 15.14 -12.57
CA GLU A 66 -4.83 15.18 -13.93
C GLU A 66 -3.98 14.34 -14.89
N LEU A 67 -4.17 13.02 -14.84
CA LEU A 67 -3.37 12.04 -15.55
C LEU A 67 -4.07 11.56 -16.82
N ARG A 68 -3.27 11.20 -17.83
CA ARG A 68 -3.79 10.55 -19.05
C ARG A 68 -3.77 9.04 -18.89
N TRP A 69 -4.94 8.46 -18.84
CA TRP A 69 -5.10 7.00 -18.85
C TRP A 69 -5.06 6.48 -20.27
N PHE A 70 -4.47 5.29 -20.42
CA PHE A 70 -4.34 4.64 -21.71
C PHE A 70 -5.70 4.18 -22.24
N ASP A 71 -6.05 4.62 -23.42
CA ASP A 71 -7.32 4.34 -24.10
C ASP A 71 -7.16 3.55 -25.43
N GLY A 72 -5.95 3.02 -25.67
CA GLY A 72 -5.62 2.33 -26.89
C GLY A 72 -5.31 3.24 -28.09
N SER A 73 -5.13 4.55 -27.86
CA SER A 73 -4.89 5.55 -28.92
C SER A 73 -3.54 5.42 -29.62
N PHE A 74 -2.61 4.65 -29.07
CA PHE A 74 -1.31 4.34 -29.70
C PHE A 74 -0.85 2.92 -29.36
N ASN A 75 0.10 2.39 -30.14
CA ASN A 75 0.76 1.13 -29.84
C ASN A 75 2.01 1.41 -28.99
N PRO A 76 2.07 0.96 -27.72
CA PRO A 76 3.25 1.19 -26.88
C PRO A 76 4.52 0.58 -27.48
N ALA A 77 5.53 1.43 -27.70
CA ALA A 77 6.86 1.01 -28.14
C ALA A 77 7.78 0.75 -26.93
N PHE A 78 7.48 1.32 -25.77
CA PHE A 78 8.21 1.13 -24.55
C PHE A 78 7.26 1.01 -23.35
N VAL A 79 7.43 -0.03 -22.55
CA VAL A 79 6.63 -0.29 -21.35
C VAL A 79 7.50 -0.12 -20.12
N VAL A 80 7.09 0.76 -19.21
CA VAL A 80 7.76 0.97 -17.92
C VAL A 80 6.81 0.66 -16.78
N ALA A 81 7.24 -0.16 -15.83
CA ALA A 81 6.52 -0.42 -14.60
C ALA A 81 7.09 0.42 -13.46
N VAL A 82 6.24 0.96 -12.61
CA VAL A 82 6.66 1.76 -11.46
C VAL A 82 6.06 1.18 -10.18
N ASP A 83 6.92 0.93 -9.18
CA ASP A 83 6.53 0.42 -7.88
C ASP A 83 5.78 -0.92 -7.96
N VAL A 84 6.33 -1.87 -8.73
CA VAL A 84 5.73 -3.20 -8.92
C VAL A 84 6.76 -4.28 -8.66
N ALA A 85 6.62 -5.01 -7.56
CA ALA A 85 7.58 -6.03 -7.13
C ALA A 85 7.52 -7.33 -7.96
N SER A 86 6.40 -7.65 -8.56
CA SER A 86 6.23 -8.90 -9.31
C SER A 86 5.12 -8.84 -10.34
N ILE A 87 5.19 -9.72 -11.34
CA ILE A 87 4.22 -9.78 -12.44
C ILE A 87 2.78 -10.07 -11.96
N GLN A 88 2.62 -10.77 -10.83
CA GLN A 88 1.33 -11.09 -10.24
C GLN A 88 0.60 -9.86 -9.66
N LEU A 89 1.34 -8.78 -9.43
CA LEU A 89 0.79 -7.53 -8.91
C LEU A 89 0.14 -6.64 -9.98
N PHE A 90 0.29 -6.94 -11.26
CA PHE A 90 -0.35 -6.13 -12.31
C PHE A 90 -1.87 -6.31 -12.38
N GLY A 91 -2.41 -7.44 -11.91
CA GLY A 91 -3.83 -7.77 -12.08
C GLY A 91 -4.17 -8.25 -13.50
N GLU A 92 -5.44 -8.48 -13.76
CA GLU A 92 -5.89 -9.15 -15.01
C GLU A 92 -6.81 -8.29 -15.88
N ASN A 93 -7.29 -7.15 -15.36
CA ASN A 93 -8.22 -6.29 -16.09
C ASN A 93 -7.49 -5.36 -17.07
N ASN A 94 -8.28 -4.67 -17.91
CA ASN A 94 -7.83 -3.61 -18.82
C ASN A 94 -6.71 -4.03 -19.78
N ASN A 95 -6.60 -5.32 -20.08
CA ASN A 95 -5.53 -5.88 -20.93
C ASN A 95 -4.10 -5.64 -20.39
N VAL A 96 -3.95 -5.32 -19.10
CA VAL A 96 -2.63 -5.10 -18.48
C VAL A 96 -1.68 -6.28 -18.68
N PRO A 97 -2.11 -7.57 -18.55
CA PRO A 97 -1.19 -8.72 -18.69
C PRO A 97 -0.44 -8.76 -20.02
N GLN A 98 -1.07 -8.34 -21.13
CA GLN A 98 -0.40 -8.36 -22.43
C GLN A 98 0.78 -7.37 -22.51
N TYR A 99 0.72 -6.24 -21.80
CA TYR A 99 1.79 -5.26 -21.74
C TYR A 99 2.81 -5.62 -20.65
N ALA A 100 2.35 -6.13 -19.52
CA ALA A 100 3.20 -6.53 -18.40
C ALA A 100 4.23 -7.61 -18.79
N ALA A 101 3.86 -8.53 -19.68
CA ALA A 101 4.76 -9.55 -20.20
C ALA A 101 5.95 -8.98 -21.01
N HIS A 102 5.87 -7.73 -21.42
CA HIS A 102 6.87 -7.05 -22.26
C HIS A 102 7.43 -5.79 -21.57
N THR A 103 7.42 -5.74 -20.23
CA THR A 103 7.99 -4.61 -19.47
C THR A 103 9.46 -4.42 -19.78
N ASN A 104 9.79 -3.29 -20.42
CA ASN A 104 11.16 -2.95 -20.77
C ASN A 104 11.97 -2.50 -19.55
N LEU A 105 11.40 -1.65 -18.71
CA LEU A 105 12.04 -1.10 -17.52
C LEU A 105 11.11 -1.21 -16.32
N CYS A 106 11.63 -1.65 -15.19
CA CYS A 106 10.97 -1.56 -13.89
C CYS A 106 11.73 -0.56 -13.01
N ILE A 107 11.02 0.35 -12.35
CA ILE A 107 11.56 1.29 -11.35
C ILE A 107 10.88 0.95 -10.03
N ASP A 108 11.61 0.38 -9.07
CA ASP A 108 11.03 -0.23 -7.89
C ASP A 108 11.95 -0.14 -6.66
N HIS A 109 11.36 -0.16 -5.46
CA HIS A 109 12.09 -0.14 -4.20
C HIS A 109 11.92 -1.43 -3.37
N HIS A 110 11.10 -2.36 -3.81
CA HIS A 110 10.83 -3.59 -3.07
C HIS A 110 12.02 -4.54 -3.10
N ALA A 111 12.60 -4.88 -1.95
CA ALA A 111 13.65 -5.90 -1.84
C ALA A 111 13.22 -7.29 -2.36
N SER A 112 11.91 -7.53 -2.43
CA SER A 112 11.32 -8.77 -2.97
C SER A 112 11.07 -8.73 -4.48
N ASN A 113 11.57 -7.72 -5.20
CA ASN A 113 11.38 -7.64 -6.66
C ASN A 113 11.86 -8.92 -7.35
N SER A 114 10.98 -9.48 -8.17
CA SER A 114 11.20 -10.80 -8.80
C SER A 114 12.04 -10.75 -10.08
N GLY A 115 12.44 -9.58 -10.54
CA GLY A 115 13.22 -9.40 -11.77
C GLY A 115 12.43 -9.82 -13.04
N TYR A 116 11.19 -9.42 -13.15
CA TYR A 116 10.31 -9.79 -14.28
C TYR A 116 10.50 -8.93 -15.53
N ALA A 117 11.00 -7.70 -15.38
CA ALA A 117 11.26 -6.78 -16.48
C ALA A 117 12.58 -7.09 -17.21
N TYR A 118 12.76 -6.59 -18.41
CA TYR A 118 14.05 -6.71 -19.12
C TYR A 118 15.16 -5.99 -18.35
N GLU A 119 14.92 -4.75 -17.94
CA GLU A 119 15.83 -3.95 -17.12
C GLU A 119 15.12 -3.53 -15.82
N THR A 120 15.87 -3.48 -14.69
CA THR A 120 15.31 -3.06 -13.40
C THR A 120 16.24 -2.06 -12.72
N LEU A 121 15.74 -0.86 -12.47
CA LEU A 121 16.31 0.11 -11.54
C LEU A 121 15.69 -0.15 -10.16
N LEU A 122 16.46 -0.72 -9.24
CA LEU A 122 15.99 -1.14 -7.91
C LEU A 122 16.77 -0.42 -6.82
N ASP A 123 16.05 0.22 -5.89
CA ASP A 123 16.64 0.82 -4.69
C ASP A 123 15.93 0.36 -3.40
N PRO A 124 16.29 -0.82 -2.84
CA PRO A 124 15.64 -1.34 -1.64
C PRO A 124 15.90 -0.51 -0.37
N GLY A 125 16.78 0.48 -0.43
CA GLY A 125 17.04 1.40 0.67
C GLY A 125 16.15 2.64 0.67
N ALA A 126 15.37 2.84 -0.38
CA ALA A 126 14.40 3.93 -0.47
C ALA A 126 13.11 3.58 0.30
N ALA A 127 12.52 4.56 0.97
CA ALA A 127 11.26 4.39 1.68
C ALA A 127 10.04 4.33 0.75
N ALA A 128 10.18 4.80 -0.48
CA ALA A 128 9.19 4.84 -1.55
C ALA A 128 9.90 4.89 -2.91
N ALA A 129 9.29 4.36 -3.96
CA ALA A 129 9.85 4.49 -5.31
C ALA A 129 9.89 5.97 -5.76
N CYS A 130 8.90 6.78 -5.35
CA CYS A 130 8.90 8.23 -5.57
C CYS A 130 10.12 8.94 -4.99
N GLU A 131 10.74 8.42 -3.92
CA GLU A 131 11.90 9.04 -3.26
C GLU A 131 13.09 9.17 -4.23
N PHE A 132 13.39 8.14 -5.01
CA PHE A 132 14.51 8.17 -5.94
C PHE A 132 14.10 8.44 -7.40
N LEU A 133 12.82 8.26 -7.74
CA LEU A 133 12.28 8.71 -9.04
C LEU A 133 12.44 10.23 -9.22
N LEU A 134 12.38 11.00 -8.13
CA LEU A 134 12.72 12.43 -8.13
C LEU A 134 14.07 12.68 -8.82
N ASP A 135 15.10 11.91 -8.45
CA ASP A 135 16.43 12.06 -9.03
C ASP A 135 16.48 11.62 -10.49
N VAL A 136 15.75 10.56 -10.86
CA VAL A 136 15.61 10.13 -12.26
C VAL A 136 15.03 11.26 -13.12
N ILE A 137 13.96 11.91 -12.65
CA ILE A 137 13.30 13.00 -13.38
C ILE A 137 14.23 14.21 -13.52
N VAL A 138 14.96 14.57 -12.46
CA VAL A 138 15.94 15.66 -12.51
C VAL A 138 17.07 15.35 -13.49
N ASP A 139 17.60 14.12 -13.48
CA ASP A 139 18.67 13.70 -14.39
C ASP A 139 18.18 13.58 -15.85
N MET A 140 16.85 13.39 -16.08
CA MET A 140 16.24 13.53 -17.40
C MET A 140 16.28 15.00 -17.92
N GLY A 141 16.69 15.97 -17.09
CA GLY A 141 16.69 17.38 -17.44
C GLY A 141 15.32 18.06 -17.33
N VAL A 142 14.40 17.47 -16.56
CA VAL A 142 13.06 18.02 -16.35
C VAL A 142 13.00 18.83 -15.07
N THR A 143 12.47 20.03 -15.14
CA THR A 143 12.19 20.84 -13.94
C THR A 143 11.01 20.26 -13.18
N ILE A 144 11.15 20.08 -11.89
CA ILE A 144 10.07 19.61 -11.01
C ILE A 144 9.04 20.72 -10.88
N THR A 145 7.92 20.58 -11.57
CA THR A 145 6.78 21.49 -11.43
C THR A 145 5.96 21.17 -10.19
N PRO A 146 5.10 22.09 -9.70
CA PRO A 146 4.20 21.77 -8.57
C PRO A 146 3.34 20.53 -8.78
N GLN A 147 2.92 20.23 -10.03
CA GLN A 147 2.16 19.00 -10.33
C GLN A 147 3.03 17.74 -10.16
N ILE A 148 4.27 17.75 -10.68
CA ILE A 148 5.22 16.65 -10.48
C ILE A 148 5.55 16.49 -9.00
N ALA A 149 5.76 17.62 -8.30
CA ALA A 149 6.04 17.62 -6.87
C ALA A 149 4.90 17.04 -6.04
N ASN A 150 3.64 17.36 -6.37
CA ASN A 150 2.47 16.77 -5.72
C ASN A 150 2.41 15.25 -5.90
N CYS A 151 2.69 14.74 -7.10
CA CYS A 151 2.74 13.30 -7.36
C CYS A 151 3.82 12.62 -6.52
N LEU A 152 5.05 13.14 -6.56
CA LEU A 152 6.18 12.59 -5.80
C LEU A 152 5.95 12.64 -4.29
N TYR A 153 5.44 13.77 -3.77
CA TYR A 153 5.11 13.89 -2.35
C TYR A 153 4.06 12.87 -1.93
N THR A 154 3.07 12.61 -2.77
CA THR A 154 2.03 11.62 -2.48
C THR A 154 2.62 10.25 -2.23
N GLY A 155 3.49 9.75 -3.13
CA GLY A 155 4.14 8.46 -2.93
C GLY A 155 5.01 8.42 -1.68
N ILE A 156 5.88 9.42 -1.51
CA ILE A 156 6.75 9.51 -0.33
C ILE A 156 5.92 9.50 0.97
N ALA A 157 4.84 10.30 1.02
CA ALA A 157 4.03 10.43 2.23
C ALA A 157 3.21 9.17 2.52
N THR A 158 2.63 8.52 1.49
CA THR A 158 1.80 7.32 1.71
C THR A 158 2.63 6.13 2.16
N ASP A 159 3.76 5.84 1.51
CA ASP A 159 4.62 4.71 1.83
C ASP A 159 5.36 4.84 3.17
N THR A 160 5.50 6.05 3.66
CA THR A 160 6.05 6.34 4.98
C THR A 160 4.99 6.50 6.07
N GLY A 161 3.70 6.37 5.73
CA GLY A 161 2.59 6.65 6.64
C GLY A 161 2.66 8.07 7.20
N CYS A 162 2.95 9.05 6.36
CA CYS A 162 3.25 10.42 6.72
C CYS A 162 4.47 10.51 7.65
N PHE A 163 5.58 9.89 7.22
CA PHE A 163 6.88 9.86 7.91
C PHE A 163 6.90 9.19 9.28
N LYS A 164 5.92 8.31 9.58
CA LYS A 164 5.82 7.59 10.86
C LYS A 164 6.45 6.21 10.84
N PHE A 165 6.63 5.60 9.66
CA PHE A 165 7.13 4.24 9.54
C PHE A 165 8.65 4.18 9.68
N ALA A 166 9.15 3.02 10.10
CA ALA A 166 10.59 2.78 10.30
C ALA A 166 11.42 2.85 9.01
N SER A 167 10.79 2.76 7.84
CA SER A 167 11.42 2.98 6.54
C SER A 167 11.85 4.43 6.30
N THR A 168 11.26 5.40 7.04
CA THR A 168 11.60 6.82 6.93
C THR A 168 13.04 7.08 7.33
N THR A 169 13.81 7.66 6.45
CA THR A 169 15.25 7.98 6.64
C THR A 169 15.52 9.48 6.47
N PRO A 170 16.73 9.97 6.82
CA PRO A 170 17.12 11.34 6.47
C PRO A 170 17.01 11.64 4.97
N ARG A 171 17.30 10.65 4.11
CA ARG A 171 17.17 10.77 2.66
C ARG A 171 15.71 11.01 2.26
N THR A 172 14.77 10.31 2.89
CA THR A 172 13.33 10.48 2.67
C THR A 172 12.89 11.92 3.00
N HIS A 173 13.33 12.46 4.14
CA HIS A 173 13.05 13.86 4.50
C HIS A 173 13.71 14.87 3.54
N MET A 174 14.91 14.59 3.04
CA MET A 174 15.55 15.44 2.03
C MET A 174 14.80 15.42 0.70
N ALA A 175 14.30 14.26 0.27
CA ALA A 175 13.47 14.16 -0.93
C ALA A 175 12.14 14.94 -0.73
N ALA A 176 11.49 14.78 0.42
CA ALA A 176 10.29 15.55 0.76
C ALA A 176 10.56 17.08 0.77
N ALA A 177 11.65 17.52 1.37
CA ALA A 177 12.02 18.94 1.36
C ALA A 177 12.17 19.48 -0.08
N ARG A 178 12.84 18.74 -0.96
CA ARG A 178 13.02 19.15 -2.37
C ARG A 178 11.70 19.26 -3.14
N VAL A 179 10.76 18.33 -2.93
CA VAL A 179 9.45 18.44 -3.59
C VAL A 179 8.59 19.55 -2.98
N MET A 180 8.74 19.87 -1.69
CA MET A 180 8.13 21.04 -1.06
C MET A 180 8.69 22.35 -1.63
N GLU A 181 10.00 22.45 -1.80
CA GLU A 181 10.66 23.59 -2.45
C GLU A 181 10.18 23.78 -3.90
N ALA A 182 9.87 22.68 -4.59
CA ALA A 182 9.31 22.69 -5.94
C ALA A 182 7.80 23.03 -5.98
N GLY A 183 7.17 23.23 -4.82
CA GLY A 183 5.80 23.73 -4.70
C GLY A 183 4.74 22.65 -4.48
N ALA A 184 5.10 21.51 -3.86
CA ALA A 184 4.10 20.54 -3.41
C ALA A 184 3.16 21.20 -2.36
N ASP A 185 1.85 21.05 -2.56
CA ASP A 185 0.81 21.58 -1.65
C ASP A 185 0.58 20.60 -0.50
N VAL A 186 1.56 20.53 0.41
CA VAL A 186 1.62 19.53 1.48
C VAL A 186 0.42 19.59 2.40
N GLU A 187 -0.11 20.77 2.70
CA GLU A 187 -1.29 20.94 3.55
C GLU A 187 -2.49 20.24 2.94
N LYS A 188 -2.81 20.55 1.66
CA LYS A 188 -3.95 19.91 0.99
C LYS A 188 -3.75 18.41 0.77
N LEU A 189 -2.51 18.00 0.44
CA LEU A 189 -2.21 16.59 0.24
C LEU A 189 -2.37 15.80 1.53
N ASN A 190 -1.82 16.26 2.64
CA ASN A 190 -1.95 15.58 3.93
C ASN A 190 -3.41 15.52 4.40
N ALA A 191 -4.15 16.63 4.30
CA ALA A 191 -5.56 16.65 4.63
C ALA A 191 -6.34 15.61 3.80
N ARG A 192 -6.06 15.51 2.50
CA ARG A 192 -6.72 14.58 1.60
C ARG A 192 -6.34 13.13 1.83
N LEU A 193 -5.06 12.85 2.03
CA LEU A 193 -4.51 11.50 2.11
C LEU A 193 -4.70 10.86 3.50
N PHE A 194 -4.66 11.66 4.57
CA PHE A 194 -4.60 11.13 5.93
C PHE A 194 -5.68 11.62 6.88
N GLU A 195 -6.29 12.78 6.62
CA GLU A 195 -7.27 13.37 7.53
C GLU A 195 -8.70 13.24 7.02
N SER A 196 -8.90 13.14 5.71
CA SER A 196 -10.24 13.01 5.12
C SER A 196 -10.75 11.59 5.26
N ARG A 197 -11.94 11.45 5.85
CA ARG A 197 -12.65 10.17 6.02
C ARG A 197 -14.06 10.28 5.47
N SER A 198 -14.53 9.26 4.78
CA SER A 198 -15.90 9.25 4.29
C SER A 198 -16.91 9.10 5.44
N HIS A 199 -18.15 9.53 5.21
CA HIS A 199 -19.24 9.28 6.16
C HIS A 199 -19.44 7.78 6.39
N ALA A 200 -19.27 6.95 5.35
CA ALA A 200 -19.35 5.51 5.43
C ALA A 200 -18.29 4.96 6.41
N ARG A 201 -17.04 5.41 6.27
CA ARG A 201 -15.94 5.01 7.17
C ARG A 201 -16.22 5.42 8.63
N ILE A 202 -16.60 6.67 8.88
CA ILE A 202 -16.92 7.14 10.24
C ILE A 202 -18.06 6.32 10.86
N THR A 203 -19.08 5.98 10.05
CA THR A 203 -20.19 5.13 10.52
C THR A 203 -19.68 3.73 10.89
N ALA A 204 -18.85 3.11 10.06
CA ALA A 204 -18.28 1.80 10.33
C ALA A 204 -17.31 1.82 11.53
N GLU A 205 -16.47 2.86 11.68
CA GLU A 205 -15.61 3.05 12.85
C GLU A 205 -16.43 3.10 14.15
N ARG A 206 -17.53 3.87 14.17
CA ARG A 206 -18.44 3.92 15.33
C ARG A 206 -19.00 2.54 15.65
N MET A 207 -19.55 1.83 14.66
CA MET A 207 -20.09 0.48 14.84
C MET A 207 -19.03 -0.52 15.33
N ALA A 208 -17.82 -0.43 14.80
CA ALA A 208 -16.72 -1.26 15.22
C ALA A 208 -16.31 -0.98 16.68
N MET A 209 -16.21 0.29 17.06
CA MET A 209 -15.86 0.68 18.44
C MET A 209 -16.95 0.36 19.46
N GLU A 210 -18.24 0.33 19.07
CA GLU A 210 -19.34 -0.14 19.92
C GLU A 210 -19.19 -1.63 20.28
N SER A 211 -18.47 -2.43 19.47
CA SER A 211 -18.19 -3.85 19.72
C SER A 211 -16.87 -4.11 20.44
N LEU A 212 -16.16 -3.06 20.89
CA LEU A 212 -14.83 -3.18 21.48
C LEU A 212 -14.84 -4.01 22.76
N GLU A 213 -13.98 -5.01 22.78
CA GLU A 213 -13.77 -5.89 23.94
C GLU A 213 -12.26 -5.99 24.22
N TYR A 214 -11.91 -6.17 25.50
CA TYR A 214 -10.54 -6.35 25.94
C TYR A 214 -10.30 -7.73 26.57
N TYR A 215 -9.10 -8.28 26.35
CA TYR A 215 -8.69 -9.58 26.85
C TYR A 215 -7.23 -9.52 27.36
N PHE A 216 -6.88 -10.45 28.24
CA PHE A 216 -5.49 -10.64 28.72
C PHE A 216 -4.91 -9.38 29.37
N ASN A 217 -5.60 -8.82 30.36
CA ASN A 217 -5.20 -7.56 31.03
C ASN A 217 -5.00 -6.41 30.05
N ASP A 218 -5.92 -6.26 29.10
CA ASP A 218 -5.95 -5.24 28.05
C ASP A 218 -4.82 -5.33 27.01
N LEU A 219 -4.03 -6.40 27.03
CA LEU A 219 -3.00 -6.64 26.01
C LEU A 219 -3.59 -6.98 24.63
N CYS A 220 -4.85 -7.43 24.58
CA CYS A 220 -5.55 -7.73 23.33
C CYS A 220 -6.87 -6.97 23.27
N ALA A 221 -7.08 -6.23 22.19
CA ALA A 221 -8.34 -5.56 21.87
C ALA A 221 -8.99 -6.19 20.63
N VAL A 222 -10.31 -6.35 20.69
CA VAL A 222 -11.12 -7.01 19.66
C VAL A 222 -12.23 -6.09 19.23
N ILE A 223 -12.41 -5.91 17.92
CA ILE A 223 -13.60 -5.32 17.32
C ILE A 223 -14.24 -6.28 16.33
N CYS A 224 -15.55 -6.12 16.14
CA CYS A 224 -16.31 -6.93 15.20
C CYS A 224 -17.22 -6.05 14.35
N LEU A 225 -17.31 -6.35 13.06
CA LEU A 225 -18.31 -5.81 12.15
C LEU A 225 -19.09 -6.97 11.55
N THR A 226 -20.40 -6.98 11.75
CA THR A 226 -21.31 -7.92 11.08
C THR A 226 -21.47 -7.54 9.62
N TRP A 227 -21.92 -8.50 8.79
CA TRP A 227 -22.22 -8.23 7.38
C TRP A 227 -23.22 -7.09 7.20
N ASP A 228 -24.30 -7.09 7.99
CA ASP A 228 -25.34 -6.05 7.94
C ASP A 228 -24.78 -4.66 8.31
N GLN A 229 -23.85 -4.58 9.26
CA GLN A 229 -23.18 -3.33 9.62
C GLN A 229 -22.28 -2.81 8.50
N ILE A 230 -21.51 -3.70 7.86
CA ILE A 230 -20.65 -3.34 6.72
C ILE A 230 -21.54 -2.82 5.57
N GLU A 231 -22.58 -3.57 5.21
CA GLU A 231 -23.47 -3.22 4.11
C GLU A 231 -24.22 -1.90 4.38
N SER A 232 -24.79 -1.74 5.58
CA SER A 232 -25.53 -0.54 5.96
C SER A 232 -24.68 0.72 6.09
N SER A 233 -23.40 0.58 6.47
CA SER A 233 -22.47 1.71 6.51
C SER A 233 -22.06 2.20 5.12
N GLY A 234 -22.07 1.30 4.13
CA GLY A 234 -21.55 1.55 2.80
C GLY A 234 -20.03 1.62 2.72
N VAL A 235 -19.30 1.26 3.79
CA VAL A 235 -17.84 1.22 3.79
C VAL A 235 -17.34 0.07 2.92
N ALA A 236 -16.32 0.30 2.11
CA ALA A 236 -15.75 -0.70 1.20
C ALA A 236 -14.27 -0.44 0.90
N GLY A 237 -13.65 -1.41 0.22
CA GLY A 237 -12.27 -1.28 -0.29
C GLY A 237 -11.25 -0.94 0.79
N ALA A 238 -10.39 0.01 0.49
CA ALA A 238 -9.28 0.42 1.37
C ALA A 238 -9.77 0.96 2.72
N GLU A 239 -10.88 1.70 2.77
CA GLU A 239 -11.42 2.23 4.02
C GLU A 239 -11.88 1.13 4.98
N LEU A 240 -12.40 0.01 4.47
CA LEU A 240 -12.74 -1.16 5.28
C LEU A 240 -11.49 -1.89 5.79
N GLU A 241 -10.44 -1.96 4.98
CA GLU A 241 -9.15 -2.54 5.40
C GLU A 241 -8.47 -1.70 6.49
N ASP A 242 -8.53 -0.38 6.40
CA ASP A 242 -7.95 0.53 7.39
C ASP A 242 -8.51 0.34 8.81
N LEU A 243 -9.79 -0.07 8.92
CA LEU A 243 -10.41 -0.36 10.23
C LEU A 243 -9.67 -1.45 11.00
N THR A 244 -8.92 -2.30 10.30
CA THR A 244 -8.19 -3.41 10.94
C THR A 244 -7.07 -2.96 11.88
N SER A 245 -6.64 -1.71 11.79
CA SER A 245 -5.60 -1.15 12.65
C SER A 245 -6.14 -0.47 13.92
N LEU A 246 -7.46 -0.23 13.99
CA LEU A 246 -8.08 0.49 15.12
C LEU A 246 -7.79 -0.15 16.49
N PRO A 247 -8.00 -1.46 16.72
CA PRO A 247 -7.78 -2.04 18.05
C PRO A 247 -6.33 -1.91 18.50
N ARG A 248 -5.36 -2.08 17.57
CA ARG A 248 -3.94 -1.97 17.91
C ARG A 248 -3.50 -0.53 18.20
N SER A 249 -4.25 0.49 17.77
CA SER A 249 -3.92 1.89 18.04
C SER A 249 -4.22 2.32 19.50
N ILE A 250 -4.86 1.46 20.28
CA ILE A 250 -5.19 1.72 21.69
C ILE A 250 -3.92 1.56 22.53
N GLU A 251 -3.69 2.49 23.45
CA GLU A 251 -2.52 2.48 24.34
C GLU A 251 -2.49 1.19 25.18
N GLY A 252 -1.34 0.54 25.26
CA GLY A 252 -1.13 -0.71 25.99
C GLY A 252 -1.55 -1.98 25.25
N VAL A 253 -2.25 -1.87 24.13
CA VAL A 253 -2.65 -3.03 23.31
C VAL A 253 -1.50 -3.51 22.46
N GLU A 254 -1.13 -4.79 22.64
CA GLU A 254 -0.09 -5.46 21.88
C GLU A 254 -0.67 -6.27 20.69
N VAL A 255 -1.92 -6.74 20.81
CA VAL A 255 -2.62 -7.49 19.75
C VAL A 255 -3.97 -6.87 19.46
N GLY A 256 -4.15 -6.38 18.24
CA GLY A 256 -5.44 -5.92 17.73
C GLY A 256 -6.07 -6.96 16.81
N LEU A 257 -7.30 -7.35 17.11
CA LEU A 257 -8.09 -8.28 16.32
C LEU A 257 -9.30 -7.57 15.72
N THR A 258 -9.51 -7.74 14.41
CA THR A 258 -10.71 -7.25 13.72
C THR A 258 -11.41 -8.40 13.05
N TYR A 259 -12.64 -8.69 13.48
CA TYR A 259 -13.51 -9.68 12.90
C TYR A 259 -14.46 -8.99 11.91
N ARG A 260 -14.46 -9.46 10.67
CA ARG A 260 -15.38 -8.99 9.63
C ARG A 260 -16.19 -10.16 9.13
N GLN A 261 -17.48 -10.13 9.38
CA GLN A 261 -18.38 -11.15 8.87
C GLN A 261 -18.47 -11.03 7.34
N GLN A 262 -18.38 -12.17 6.67
CA GLN A 262 -18.57 -12.29 5.24
C GLN A 262 -20.03 -12.62 4.91
N ARG A 263 -20.42 -12.46 3.67
CA ARG A 263 -21.79 -12.72 3.20
C ARG A 263 -22.26 -14.17 3.43
N ASP A 264 -21.31 -15.11 3.42
CA ASP A 264 -21.58 -16.54 3.68
C ASP A 264 -21.65 -16.88 5.18
N GLY A 265 -21.49 -15.89 6.06
CA GLY A 265 -21.50 -16.03 7.51
C GLY A 265 -20.12 -16.39 8.12
N SER A 266 -19.09 -16.65 7.32
CA SER A 266 -17.72 -16.80 7.81
C SER A 266 -17.17 -15.48 8.36
N PHE A 267 -16.06 -15.55 9.10
CA PHE A 267 -15.36 -14.37 9.61
C PHE A 267 -13.96 -14.31 9.03
N ARG A 268 -13.66 -13.21 8.34
CA ARG A 268 -12.30 -12.82 8.03
C ARG A 268 -11.71 -12.07 9.22
N ILE A 269 -10.65 -12.61 9.78
CA ILE A 269 -9.99 -12.08 10.96
C ILE A 269 -8.67 -11.43 10.54
N SER A 270 -8.50 -10.17 10.90
CA SER A 270 -7.23 -9.46 10.75
C SER A 270 -6.54 -9.36 12.10
N VAL A 271 -5.27 -9.74 12.13
CA VAL A 271 -4.40 -9.69 13.29
C VAL A 271 -3.35 -8.60 13.07
N ARG A 272 -3.24 -7.66 13.98
CA ARG A 272 -2.23 -6.59 13.99
C ARG A 272 -1.49 -6.64 15.31
N THR A 273 -0.17 -6.58 15.29
CA THR A 273 0.65 -6.72 16.51
C THR A 273 1.72 -5.65 16.62
N SER A 274 2.22 -5.46 17.86
CA SER A 274 3.36 -4.63 18.22
C SER A 274 4.41 -5.43 19.01
N GLY A 275 5.47 -4.77 19.43
CA GLY A 275 6.49 -5.35 20.28
C GLY A 275 7.13 -6.63 19.72
N SER A 276 7.16 -7.68 20.50
CA SER A 276 7.76 -8.98 20.18
C SER A 276 6.76 -10.01 19.60
N ILE A 277 5.49 -9.65 19.48
CA ILE A 277 4.41 -10.57 19.08
C ILE A 277 4.39 -10.72 17.56
N ASP A 278 4.26 -11.98 17.11
CA ASP A 278 4.22 -12.33 15.69
C ASP A 278 2.79 -12.68 15.24
N ALA A 279 2.16 -11.76 14.49
CA ALA A 279 0.82 -11.94 13.93
C ALA A 279 0.76 -13.16 12.99
N CYS A 280 1.82 -13.42 12.22
CA CYS A 280 1.88 -14.54 11.29
C CYS A 280 1.83 -15.89 12.02
N ASN A 281 2.47 -16.00 13.20
CA ASN A 281 2.40 -17.20 14.02
C ASN A 281 0.97 -17.49 14.48
N ILE A 282 0.24 -16.47 14.92
CA ILE A 282 -1.17 -16.59 15.33
C ILE A 282 -2.01 -17.06 14.13
N ALA A 283 -1.94 -16.36 13.01
CA ALA A 283 -2.76 -16.63 11.84
C ALA A 283 -2.46 -18.02 11.22
N ARG A 284 -1.18 -18.41 11.14
CA ARG A 284 -0.75 -19.67 10.52
C ARG A 284 -1.31 -20.89 11.26
N ARG A 285 -1.42 -20.87 12.59
CA ARG A 285 -2.01 -21.95 13.39
C ARG A 285 -3.50 -22.12 13.13
N LEU A 286 -4.14 -21.11 12.53
CA LEU A 286 -5.55 -21.08 12.14
C LEU A 286 -5.75 -21.26 10.62
N GLY A 287 -4.72 -21.74 9.91
CA GLY A 287 -4.79 -21.94 8.46
C GLY A 287 -4.63 -20.67 7.61
N GLY A 288 -4.29 -19.54 8.24
CA GLY A 288 -4.04 -18.29 7.57
C GLY A 288 -2.55 -17.99 7.35
N GLY A 289 -2.21 -16.71 7.20
CA GLY A 289 -0.83 -16.26 6.98
C GLY A 289 -0.69 -14.75 6.93
N GLY A 290 0.51 -14.30 6.63
CA GLY A 290 0.85 -12.88 6.53
C GLY A 290 2.28 -12.58 6.99
N HIS A 291 2.48 -11.38 7.47
CA HIS A 291 3.77 -10.87 7.97
C HIS A 291 3.77 -10.77 9.50
N THR A 292 4.94 -10.59 10.08
CA THR A 292 5.14 -10.50 11.54
C THR A 292 4.19 -9.49 12.23
N ARG A 293 3.87 -8.37 11.59
CA ARG A 293 3.02 -7.30 12.17
C ARG A 293 1.59 -7.29 11.68
N ALA A 294 1.31 -7.98 10.57
CA ALA A 294 0.01 -7.98 9.92
C ALA A 294 -0.25 -9.33 9.27
N ALA A 295 -1.24 -10.04 9.77
CA ALA A 295 -1.63 -11.34 9.25
C ALA A 295 -3.16 -11.47 9.30
N GLY A 296 -3.68 -12.54 8.69
CA GLY A 296 -5.11 -12.82 8.72
C GLY A 296 -5.42 -14.29 8.51
N CYS A 297 -6.60 -14.67 8.93
CA CYS A 297 -7.17 -16.01 8.71
C CYS A 297 -8.67 -15.88 8.47
N GLU A 298 -9.28 -16.98 8.06
CA GLU A 298 -10.72 -17.07 7.88
C GLU A 298 -11.25 -18.25 8.70
N ILE A 299 -12.36 -18.02 9.42
CA ILE A 299 -12.97 -19.04 10.27
C ILE A 299 -14.47 -19.09 9.97
N SER A 300 -14.96 -20.29 9.64
CA SER A 300 -16.37 -20.57 9.46
C SER A 300 -17.07 -20.82 10.81
N GLY A 301 -18.36 -20.50 10.91
CA GLY A 301 -19.17 -20.72 12.11
C GLY A 301 -19.62 -19.43 12.78
N ASN A 302 -19.99 -19.52 14.05
CA ASN A 302 -20.47 -18.35 14.80
C ASN A 302 -19.31 -17.52 15.37
N LEU A 303 -19.60 -16.28 15.75
CA LEU A 303 -18.60 -15.34 16.28
C LEU A 303 -17.90 -15.85 17.55
N ASP A 304 -18.64 -16.48 18.48
CA ASP A 304 -18.08 -16.93 19.75
C ASP A 304 -17.04 -18.03 19.53
N ASN A 305 -17.31 -18.98 18.63
CA ASN A 305 -16.36 -20.02 18.26
C ASN A 305 -15.13 -19.42 17.57
N ALA A 306 -15.32 -18.48 16.65
CA ALA A 306 -14.23 -17.78 15.98
C ALA A 306 -13.37 -16.99 16.98
N LYS A 307 -14.00 -16.26 17.91
CA LYS A 307 -13.29 -15.55 18.98
C LYS A 307 -12.49 -16.52 19.87
N HIS A 308 -13.12 -17.61 20.33
CA HIS A 308 -12.45 -18.59 21.20
C HIS A 308 -11.20 -19.16 20.51
N ALA A 309 -11.32 -19.59 19.26
CA ALA A 309 -10.20 -20.19 18.52
C ALA A 309 -9.02 -19.19 18.37
N VAL A 310 -9.29 -17.94 18.02
CA VAL A 310 -8.24 -16.94 17.82
C VAL A 310 -7.62 -16.52 19.15
N LEU A 311 -8.43 -16.29 20.19
CA LEU A 311 -7.94 -15.88 21.51
C LEU A 311 -7.05 -16.93 22.16
N GLU A 312 -7.32 -18.22 21.94
CA GLU A 312 -6.41 -19.29 22.39
C GLU A 312 -5.02 -19.21 21.72
N GLU A 313 -4.96 -18.88 20.44
CA GLU A 313 -3.67 -18.72 19.75
C GLU A 313 -2.96 -17.41 20.16
N VAL A 314 -3.72 -16.35 20.44
CA VAL A 314 -3.19 -15.11 21.01
C VAL A 314 -2.60 -15.37 22.41
N ARG A 315 -3.29 -16.09 23.29
CA ARG A 315 -2.81 -16.48 24.61
C ARG A 315 -1.45 -17.17 24.52
N LYS A 316 -1.34 -18.19 23.66
CA LYS A 316 -0.09 -18.94 23.44
C LYS A 316 1.05 -18.03 22.97
N GLU A 317 0.76 -17.08 22.10
CA GLU A 317 1.77 -16.16 21.59
C GLU A 317 2.21 -15.14 22.65
N LEU A 318 1.27 -14.62 23.46
CA LEU A 318 1.58 -13.73 24.61
C LEU A 318 2.42 -14.46 25.65
N GLN A 319 2.10 -15.72 25.97
CA GLN A 319 2.89 -16.56 26.88
C GLN A 319 4.30 -16.83 26.32
N ARG A 320 4.41 -17.13 25.02
CA ARG A 320 5.72 -17.30 24.35
C ARG A 320 6.61 -16.05 24.46
N CYS A 321 5.99 -14.89 24.43
CA CYS A 321 6.70 -13.60 24.54
C CYS A 321 6.91 -13.13 26.00
N GLY A 322 6.45 -13.90 26.99
CA GLY A 322 6.59 -13.55 28.42
C GLY A 322 5.71 -12.37 28.87
N LEU A 323 4.65 -12.08 28.13
CA LEU A 323 3.69 -11.01 28.44
C LEU A 323 2.46 -11.52 29.21
N LEU A 324 2.30 -12.82 29.30
CA LEU A 324 1.27 -13.49 30.09
C LEU A 324 1.90 -14.68 30.82
N ASP A 325 1.52 -14.88 32.08
CA ASP A 325 2.01 -16.01 32.88
C ASP A 325 1.58 -17.35 32.24
N GLN A 326 2.44 -18.35 32.34
CA GLN A 326 2.04 -19.70 31.98
C GLN A 326 1.03 -20.18 33.05
N ASP A 327 -0.15 -20.60 32.61
CA ASP A 327 -1.10 -21.23 33.52
C ASP A 327 -0.38 -22.38 34.26
N THR A 328 -0.11 -22.18 35.52
CA THR A 328 0.20 -23.28 36.44
C THR A 328 -1.10 -24.06 36.58
N GLY A 329 -1.19 -25.15 35.84
CA GLY A 329 -2.35 -26.03 35.63
C GLY A 329 -3.12 -26.45 36.89
#